data_c5d8c457499d9f00ee7dd3b8a663a2de
#
_entry.id   c5d8c457499d9f00ee7dd3b8a663a2de
#
_cell.length_a   1.000
_cell.length_b   1.000
_cell.length_c   1.000
_cell.angle_alpha   90.00
_cell.angle_beta   90.00
_cell.angle_gamma   90.00
#
_symmetry.space_group_name_H-M   'P 1'
#
loop_
_entity.id
_entity.type
_entity.pdbx_description
1 polymer ?
#
loop_
_entity_poly.entity_id
_entity_poly.type
_entity_poly.pdbx_seq_one_letter_code
_entity_poly.pdbx_strand_id
1 'polypeptide(L)'
;VADARVTTDVLVVGAGPAGSSAAAWSARAGLETVLVDAASFPRDKPCGDGLTPRAIAELARLDLLDFLRGRGTNWGLRAHGFGRVHHLPWPGGRLPSWGSAAPRTELDAAVLRVAKASGAQVVEGAKAVAVQRAPDGRVASVTFRSAHETFTVACRRLVVADGARSQTGRSLGRTWHRDTAYGVAARGYIGSDATHDPWISSHLELRDEAGDVLSGYGWVFPLGDGTVNLGVGTLATERHPAAVNLR
;
A
#
# COMPACT_ATOMS: atom_id res chain seq x y z
N VAL A 1 -16.17 -25.43 21.51
CA VAL A 1 -14.93 -24.63 21.54
C VAL A 1 -15.37 -23.23 21.88
N ALA A 2 -14.97 -22.73 23.08
CA ALA A 2 -15.34 -21.40 23.54
C ALA A 2 -14.69 -20.37 22.60
N ASP A 3 -15.53 -19.52 22.03
CA ASP A 3 -15.13 -18.40 21.14
C ASP A 3 -14.31 -17.42 21.98
N ALA A 4 -12.99 -17.42 21.83
CA ALA A 4 -12.10 -16.52 22.57
C ALA A 4 -12.41 -15.08 22.07
N ARG A 5 -13.15 -14.33 22.88
CA ARG A 5 -13.48 -12.93 22.60
C ARG A 5 -12.37 -12.03 23.15
N VAL A 6 -11.61 -11.44 22.23
CA VAL A 6 -10.73 -10.30 22.55
C VAL A 6 -11.56 -9.02 22.39
N THR A 7 -11.43 -8.08 23.32
CA THR A 7 -12.08 -6.75 23.22
C THR A 7 -10.98 -5.70 23.06
N THR A 8 -11.22 -4.71 22.19
CA THR A 8 -10.26 -3.65 21.92
C THR A 8 -10.96 -2.32 21.62
N ASP A 9 -10.29 -1.19 21.83
CA ASP A 9 -10.81 0.12 21.41
C ASP A 9 -10.81 0.24 19.89
N VAL A 10 -9.69 -0.13 19.23
CA VAL A 10 -9.51 -0.02 17.79
C VAL A 10 -9.09 -1.38 17.22
N LEU A 11 -9.91 -1.92 16.34
CA LEU A 11 -9.57 -3.06 15.52
C LEU A 11 -9.18 -2.57 14.11
N VAL A 12 -8.01 -2.94 13.65
CA VAL A 12 -7.52 -2.63 12.29
C VAL A 12 -7.45 -3.92 11.48
N VAL A 13 -8.08 -3.95 10.31
CA VAL A 13 -8.04 -5.08 9.37
C VAL A 13 -7.18 -4.72 8.17
N GLY A 14 -6.04 -5.42 8.03
CA GLY A 14 -5.03 -5.22 7.00
C GLY A 14 -3.81 -4.45 7.53
N ALA A 15 -2.63 -5.10 7.49
CA ALA A 15 -1.36 -4.56 7.98
C ALA A 15 -0.45 -4.00 6.86
N GLY A 16 -1.03 -3.56 5.74
CA GLY A 16 -0.33 -2.73 4.77
C GLY A 16 0.01 -1.34 5.36
N PRO A 17 0.63 -0.43 4.59
CA PRO A 17 1.06 0.88 5.08
C PRO A 17 -0.05 1.65 5.80
N ALA A 18 -1.27 1.64 5.26
CA ALA A 18 -2.40 2.34 5.86
C ALA A 18 -2.80 1.78 7.23
N GLY A 19 -2.95 0.44 7.32
CA GLY A 19 -3.39 -0.19 8.57
C GLY A 19 -2.31 -0.19 9.65
N SER A 20 -1.06 -0.46 9.27
CA SER A 20 0.06 -0.40 10.23
C SER A 20 0.26 1.03 10.76
N SER A 21 0.12 2.06 9.90
CA SER A 21 0.15 3.45 10.36
C SER A 21 -1.02 3.78 11.29
N ALA A 22 -2.24 3.36 10.92
CA ALA A 22 -3.42 3.58 11.77
C ALA A 22 -3.25 2.91 13.14
N ALA A 23 -2.75 1.66 13.17
CA ALA A 23 -2.50 0.93 14.42
C ALA A 23 -1.41 1.62 15.26
N ALA A 24 -0.31 2.07 14.64
CA ALA A 24 0.75 2.78 15.34
C ALA A 24 0.23 4.06 16.00
N TRP A 25 -0.53 4.88 15.28
CA TRP A 25 -1.08 6.11 15.83
C TRP A 25 -2.16 5.87 16.89
N SER A 26 -3.00 4.86 16.72
CA SER A 26 -4.00 4.49 17.74
C SER A 26 -3.33 4.06 19.04
N ALA A 27 -2.32 3.19 18.95
CA ALA A 27 -1.57 2.73 20.13
C ALA A 27 -0.78 3.87 20.80
N ARG A 28 -0.13 4.75 20.02
CA ARG A 28 0.53 5.97 20.55
C ARG A 28 -0.43 6.92 21.25
N ALA A 29 -1.71 6.91 20.86
CA ALA A 29 -2.76 7.67 21.53
C ALA A 29 -3.29 6.99 22.82
N GLY A 30 -2.71 5.87 23.22
CA GLY A 30 -3.11 5.13 24.43
C GLY A 30 -4.34 4.25 24.25
N LEU A 31 -4.78 4.00 23.02
CA LEU A 31 -5.93 3.13 22.74
C LEU A 31 -5.48 1.66 22.65
N GLU A 32 -6.22 0.77 23.28
CA GLU A 32 -6.06 -0.66 23.07
C GLU A 32 -6.31 -0.96 21.58
N THR A 33 -5.28 -1.46 20.89
CA THR A 33 -5.30 -1.62 19.44
C THR A 33 -4.92 -3.03 19.02
N VAL A 34 -5.79 -3.68 18.25
CA VAL A 34 -5.52 -4.97 17.60
C VAL A 34 -5.44 -4.76 16.08
N LEU A 35 -4.38 -5.25 15.48
CA LEU A 35 -4.14 -5.22 14.04
C LEU A 35 -4.07 -6.65 13.51
N VAL A 36 -4.91 -6.99 12.55
CA VAL A 36 -4.98 -8.34 11.98
C VAL A 36 -4.76 -8.30 10.48
N ASP A 37 -3.87 -9.16 9.96
CA ASP A 37 -3.67 -9.33 8.51
C ASP A 37 -3.74 -10.81 8.09
N ALA A 38 -4.25 -11.03 6.90
CA ALA A 38 -4.35 -12.37 6.30
C ALA A 38 -2.99 -12.95 5.88
N ALA A 39 -2.00 -12.10 5.66
CA ALA A 39 -0.64 -12.49 5.30
C ALA A 39 0.28 -12.48 6.51
N SER A 40 1.42 -13.21 6.39
CA SER A 40 2.58 -13.06 7.28
C SER A 40 3.60 -12.15 6.62
N PHE A 41 4.31 -11.36 7.41
CA PHE A 41 5.30 -10.40 6.94
C PHE A 41 6.73 -10.87 7.18
N PRO A 42 7.69 -10.56 6.27
CA PRO A 42 7.52 -9.70 5.08
C PRO A 42 6.74 -10.39 3.96
N ARG A 43 5.95 -9.62 3.21
CA ARG A 43 5.21 -10.10 2.04
C ARG A 43 5.33 -9.14 0.87
N ASP A 44 5.30 -9.67 -0.34
CA ASP A 44 5.26 -8.83 -1.54
C ASP A 44 3.84 -8.28 -1.80
N LYS A 45 3.82 -7.13 -2.47
CA LYS A 45 2.61 -6.48 -2.97
C LYS A 45 2.96 -5.68 -4.22
N PRO A 46 2.35 -5.95 -5.39
CA PRO A 46 2.60 -5.17 -6.60
C PRO A 46 2.45 -3.67 -6.35
N CYS A 47 3.52 -2.93 -6.65
CA CYS A 47 3.65 -1.49 -6.45
C CYS A 47 4.87 -0.99 -7.25
N GLY A 48 4.90 0.29 -7.62
CA GLY A 48 6.11 0.92 -8.15
C GLY A 48 7.13 1.28 -7.08
N ASP A 49 6.77 1.12 -5.79
CA ASP A 49 7.65 1.34 -4.62
C ASP A 49 8.12 2.78 -4.40
N GLY A 50 7.72 3.72 -5.27
CA GLY A 50 8.09 5.12 -5.17
C GLY A 50 7.47 5.81 -3.95
N LEU A 51 8.29 6.57 -3.25
CA LEU A 51 7.95 7.36 -2.07
C LEU A 51 8.06 8.84 -2.40
N THR A 52 6.92 9.50 -2.53
CA THR A 52 6.85 10.95 -2.76
C THR A 52 7.24 11.73 -1.51
N PRO A 53 7.53 13.05 -1.61
CA PRO A 53 7.79 13.91 -0.44
C PRO A 53 6.75 13.79 0.67
N ARG A 54 5.48 13.59 0.33
CA ARG A 54 4.45 13.38 1.33
C ARG A 54 4.63 12.06 2.07
N ALA A 55 4.96 10.98 1.36
CA ALA A 55 5.26 9.70 2.00
C ALA A 55 6.47 9.81 2.92
N ILE A 56 7.53 10.53 2.49
CA ILE A 56 8.70 10.80 3.32
C ILE A 56 8.32 11.53 4.61
N ALA A 57 7.48 12.57 4.52
CA ALA A 57 7.02 13.32 5.69
C ALA A 57 6.22 12.45 6.66
N GLU A 58 5.36 11.55 6.16
CA GLU A 58 4.60 10.64 7.03
C GLU A 58 5.48 9.54 7.65
N LEU A 59 6.46 9.03 6.91
CA LEU A 59 7.45 8.09 7.45
C LEU A 59 8.32 8.75 8.52
N ALA A 60 8.68 10.03 8.36
CA ALA A 60 9.37 10.81 9.39
C ALA A 60 8.59 10.87 10.70
N ARG A 61 7.26 11.06 10.64
CA ARG A 61 6.38 11.08 11.82
C ARG A 61 6.25 9.72 12.50
N LEU A 62 6.56 8.66 11.77
CA LEU A 62 6.62 7.28 12.27
C LEU A 62 8.04 6.87 12.68
N ASP A 63 8.99 7.81 12.76
CA ASP A 63 10.39 7.57 13.13
C ASP A 63 11.12 6.62 12.16
N LEU A 64 10.72 6.64 10.87
CA LEU A 64 11.26 5.76 9.83
C LEU A 64 12.23 6.47 8.86
N LEU A 65 12.79 7.64 9.19
CA LEU A 65 13.77 8.27 8.31
C LEU A 65 15.06 7.44 8.19
N ASP A 66 15.48 6.78 9.27
CA ASP A 66 16.67 5.92 9.25
C ASP A 66 16.49 4.70 8.36
N PHE A 67 15.25 4.21 8.21
CA PHE A 67 14.92 3.16 7.26
C PHE A 67 15.21 3.57 5.81
N LEU A 68 15.16 4.86 5.49
CA LEU A 68 15.43 5.41 4.16
C LEU A 68 16.92 5.69 3.91
N ARG A 69 17.75 5.65 4.94
CA ARG A 69 19.21 5.82 4.78
C ARG A 69 19.79 4.68 3.94
N GLY A 70 20.64 5.05 2.96
CA GLY A 70 21.24 4.08 2.03
C GLY A 70 20.35 3.66 0.87
N ARG A 71 19.12 4.17 0.79
CA ARG A 71 18.23 3.97 -0.36
C ARG A 71 18.40 5.08 -1.38
N GLY A 72 17.97 4.83 -2.62
CA GLY A 72 17.96 5.84 -3.66
C GLY A 72 17.15 7.07 -3.25
N THR A 73 17.75 8.25 -3.43
CA THR A 73 17.06 9.52 -3.28
C THR A 73 16.68 10.05 -4.65
N ASN A 74 15.43 10.48 -4.83
CA ASN A 74 15.00 11.13 -6.06
C ASN A 74 14.56 12.58 -5.81
N TRP A 75 14.82 13.43 -6.80
CA TRP A 75 14.56 14.86 -6.73
C TRP A 75 13.29 15.27 -7.48
N GLY A 76 12.62 14.33 -8.13
CA GLY A 76 11.41 14.62 -8.88
C GLY A 76 11.01 13.52 -9.84
N LEU A 77 10.09 13.85 -10.71
CA LEU A 77 9.62 13.02 -11.80
C LEU A 77 10.32 13.41 -13.11
N ARG A 78 10.65 12.42 -13.91
CA ARG A 78 11.07 12.60 -15.30
C ARG A 78 10.02 11.95 -16.20
N ALA A 79 9.29 12.77 -16.94
CA ALA A 79 8.25 12.33 -17.86
C ALA A 79 8.80 12.24 -19.28
N HIS A 80 8.66 11.07 -19.89
CA HIS A 80 9.06 10.79 -21.27
C HIS A 80 7.80 10.56 -22.13
N GLY A 81 7.76 11.12 -23.32
CA GLY A 81 6.70 10.85 -24.29
C GLY A 81 6.66 11.87 -25.42
N PHE A 82 6.16 11.45 -26.56
CA PHE A 82 5.94 12.30 -27.74
C PHE A 82 7.19 13.06 -28.19
N GLY A 83 8.34 12.37 -28.13
CA GLY A 83 9.64 12.93 -28.48
C GLY A 83 10.20 13.97 -27.51
N ARG A 84 9.62 14.07 -26.30
CA ARG A 84 10.03 15.05 -25.27
C ARG A 84 10.36 14.39 -23.95
N VAL A 85 11.19 15.08 -23.16
CA VAL A 85 11.51 14.74 -21.77
C VAL A 85 11.32 15.96 -20.90
N HIS A 86 10.53 15.83 -19.85
CA HIS A 86 10.30 16.89 -18.88
C HIS A 86 10.78 16.46 -17.49
N HIS A 87 11.55 17.32 -16.84
CA HIS A 87 11.96 17.16 -15.46
C HIS A 87 11.04 18.00 -14.57
N LEU A 88 10.40 17.37 -13.61
CA LEU A 88 9.45 17.97 -12.68
C LEU A 88 10.00 17.80 -11.26
N PRO A 89 10.85 18.73 -10.78
CA PRO A 89 11.44 18.64 -9.45
C PRO A 89 10.35 18.74 -8.37
N TRP A 90 10.59 18.09 -7.24
CA TRP A 90 9.71 18.23 -6.09
C TRP A 90 9.72 19.68 -5.59
N PRO A 91 8.56 20.31 -5.38
CA PRO A 91 8.49 21.74 -5.10
C PRO A 91 9.00 22.14 -3.71
N GLY A 92 9.15 21.18 -2.79
CA GLY A 92 9.55 21.49 -1.41
C GLY A 92 8.46 22.24 -0.63
N GLY A 93 8.84 23.24 0.13
CA GLY A 93 7.94 24.02 0.99
C GLY A 93 7.66 23.33 2.31
N ARG A 94 6.40 23.00 2.62
CA ARG A 94 6.03 22.28 3.84
C ARG A 94 6.38 20.79 3.80
N LEU A 95 6.67 20.25 2.64
CA LEU A 95 7.10 18.88 2.43
C LEU A 95 8.60 18.85 2.09
N PRO A 96 9.29 17.72 2.31
CA PRO A 96 10.64 17.55 1.81
C PRO A 96 10.74 17.83 0.30
N SER A 97 11.89 18.30 -0.16
CA SER A 97 12.17 18.49 -1.60
C SER A 97 12.76 17.23 -2.25
N TRP A 98 12.58 16.09 -1.64
CA TRP A 98 13.09 14.81 -2.11
C TRP A 98 12.09 13.68 -1.86
N GLY A 99 12.24 12.63 -2.63
CA GLY A 99 11.56 11.36 -2.50
C GLY A 99 12.55 10.21 -2.42
N SER A 100 12.04 8.99 -2.33
CA SER A 100 12.83 7.76 -2.30
C SER A 100 12.07 6.63 -2.98
N ALA A 101 12.59 5.42 -2.88
CA ALA A 101 11.86 4.20 -3.22
C ALA A 101 12.23 3.08 -2.24
N ALA A 102 11.29 2.19 -1.96
CA ALA A 102 11.52 1.05 -1.08
C ALA A 102 10.60 -0.13 -1.46
N PRO A 103 11.16 -1.34 -1.63
CA PRO A 103 10.36 -2.54 -1.88
C PRO A 103 9.29 -2.72 -0.81
N ARG A 104 8.08 -3.11 -1.23
CA ARG A 104 6.94 -3.30 -0.33
C ARG A 104 7.18 -4.39 0.72
N THR A 105 8.02 -5.37 0.43
CA THR A 105 8.47 -6.37 1.42
C THR A 105 9.14 -5.72 2.62
N GLU A 106 9.93 -4.69 2.39
CA GLU A 106 10.70 -4.02 3.43
C GLU A 106 9.92 -2.85 4.06
N LEU A 107 9.28 -2.01 3.23
CA LEU A 107 8.51 -0.87 3.70
C LEU A 107 7.36 -1.32 4.61
N ASP A 108 6.55 -2.29 4.14
CA ASP A 108 5.39 -2.74 4.90
C ASP A 108 5.82 -3.39 6.23
N ALA A 109 6.90 -4.19 6.22
CA ALA A 109 7.46 -4.77 7.43
C ALA A 109 8.03 -3.70 8.39
N ALA A 110 8.62 -2.62 7.86
CA ALA A 110 9.14 -1.53 8.69
C ALA A 110 7.99 -0.79 9.40
N VAL A 111 6.93 -0.42 8.67
CA VAL A 111 5.76 0.25 9.28
C VAL A 111 5.04 -0.66 10.28
N LEU A 112 4.94 -1.97 9.99
CA LEU A 112 4.36 -2.94 10.91
C LEU A 112 5.17 -3.06 12.21
N ARG A 113 6.52 -3.02 12.13
CA ARG A 113 7.37 -2.99 13.33
C ARG A 113 7.09 -1.75 14.19
N VAL A 114 6.85 -0.60 13.57
CA VAL A 114 6.46 0.61 14.33
C VAL A 114 5.14 0.40 15.05
N ALA A 115 4.13 -0.21 14.40
CA ALA A 115 2.86 -0.50 15.06
C ALA A 115 3.06 -1.42 16.29
N LYS A 116 3.85 -2.50 16.14
CA LYS A 116 4.21 -3.39 17.26
C LYS A 116 4.94 -2.64 18.38
N ALA A 117 5.95 -1.86 18.04
CA ALA A 117 6.73 -1.08 19.01
C ALA A 117 5.91 0.01 19.71
N SER A 118 4.86 0.52 19.08
CA SER A 118 3.90 1.47 19.66
C SER A 118 2.88 0.83 20.61
N GLY A 119 2.86 -0.52 20.74
CA GLY A 119 1.98 -1.24 21.65
C GLY A 119 0.75 -1.88 20.99
N ALA A 120 0.62 -1.84 19.65
CA ALA A 120 -0.46 -2.57 18.98
C ALA A 120 -0.23 -4.09 19.04
N GLN A 121 -1.27 -4.83 19.42
CA GLN A 121 -1.27 -6.29 19.32
C GLN A 121 -1.47 -6.70 17.86
N VAL A 122 -0.54 -7.48 17.29
CA VAL A 122 -0.56 -7.85 15.88
C VAL A 122 -0.77 -9.35 15.72
N VAL A 123 -1.77 -9.70 14.90
CA VAL A 123 -2.06 -11.08 14.49
C VAL A 123 -1.87 -11.18 12.99
N GLU A 124 -0.91 -12.00 12.58
CA GLU A 124 -0.61 -12.29 11.18
C GLU A 124 -1.19 -13.65 10.77
N GLY A 125 -1.46 -13.86 9.48
CA GLY A 125 -1.99 -15.12 8.95
C GLY A 125 -3.46 -15.38 9.25
N ALA A 126 -4.25 -14.36 9.63
CA ALA A 126 -5.66 -14.48 9.95
C ALA A 126 -6.54 -13.57 9.07
N LYS A 127 -7.47 -14.19 8.36
CA LYS A 127 -8.36 -13.50 7.40
C LYS A 127 -9.69 -13.15 8.04
N ALA A 128 -10.15 -11.91 7.90
CA ALA A 128 -11.51 -11.52 8.27
C ALA A 128 -12.55 -12.27 7.41
N VAL A 129 -13.49 -12.95 8.06
CA VAL A 129 -14.49 -13.79 7.40
C VAL A 129 -15.92 -13.35 7.66
N ALA A 130 -16.19 -12.66 8.77
CA ALA A 130 -17.51 -12.13 9.09
C ALA A 130 -17.39 -10.83 9.90
N VAL A 131 -18.38 -9.93 9.70
CA VAL A 131 -18.51 -8.69 10.46
C VAL A 131 -19.89 -8.70 11.10
N GLN A 132 -19.95 -8.47 12.41
CA GLN A 132 -21.20 -8.34 13.17
C GLN A 132 -21.48 -6.88 13.50
N ARG A 133 -22.74 -6.47 13.36
CA ARG A 133 -23.20 -5.13 13.74
C ARG A 133 -24.03 -5.23 15.03
N ALA A 134 -23.93 -4.21 15.84
CA ALA A 134 -24.82 -3.97 16.96
C ALA A 134 -26.19 -3.46 16.45
N PRO A 135 -27.25 -3.49 17.30
CA PRO A 135 -28.58 -2.98 16.92
C PRO A 135 -28.61 -1.53 16.45
N ASP A 136 -27.65 -0.71 16.88
CA ASP A 136 -27.47 0.68 16.47
C ASP A 136 -26.74 0.85 15.13
N GLY A 137 -26.42 -0.26 14.44
CA GLY A 137 -25.74 -0.28 13.14
C GLY A 137 -24.22 -0.19 13.19
N ARG A 138 -23.61 0.09 14.36
CA ARG A 138 -22.15 0.10 14.51
C ARG A 138 -21.58 -1.31 14.37
N VAL A 139 -20.33 -1.41 13.93
CA VAL A 139 -19.61 -2.69 13.97
C VAL A 139 -19.33 -3.04 15.44
N ALA A 140 -19.79 -4.23 15.84
CA ALA A 140 -19.58 -4.76 17.17
C ALA A 140 -18.34 -5.66 17.24
N SER A 141 -18.14 -6.50 16.21
CA SER A 141 -17.02 -7.42 16.15
C SER A 141 -16.69 -7.89 14.74
N VAL A 142 -15.50 -8.44 14.58
CA VAL A 142 -15.06 -9.13 13.36
C VAL A 142 -14.57 -10.51 13.73
N THR A 143 -14.99 -11.52 12.96
CA THR A 143 -14.51 -12.90 13.09
C THR A 143 -13.39 -13.14 12.09
N PHE A 144 -12.32 -13.74 12.56
CA PHE A 144 -11.13 -14.09 11.79
C PHE A 144 -10.94 -15.59 11.74
N ARG A 145 -10.33 -16.06 10.65
CA ARG A 145 -9.93 -17.45 10.47
C ARG A 145 -8.44 -17.50 10.13
N SER A 146 -7.68 -18.20 10.94
CA SER A 146 -6.30 -18.60 10.67
C SER A 146 -6.25 -20.06 10.18
N ALA A 147 -5.04 -20.59 10.00
CA ALA A 147 -4.84 -22.01 9.67
C ALA A 147 -5.25 -22.94 10.84
N HIS A 148 -5.25 -22.46 12.07
CA HIS A 148 -5.38 -23.27 13.29
C HIS A 148 -6.71 -23.04 14.02
N GLU A 149 -7.27 -21.84 13.92
CA GLU A 149 -8.43 -21.46 14.73
C GLU A 149 -9.31 -20.41 14.04
N THR A 150 -10.51 -20.26 14.59
CA THR A 150 -11.41 -19.13 14.31
C THR A 150 -11.63 -18.40 15.63
N PHE A 151 -11.44 -17.07 15.59
CA PHE A 151 -11.59 -16.21 16.78
C PHE A 151 -12.33 -14.93 16.43
N THR A 152 -12.90 -14.28 17.43
CA THR A 152 -13.68 -13.05 17.26
C THR A 152 -13.06 -11.91 18.08
N VAL A 153 -12.89 -10.76 17.45
CA VAL A 153 -12.44 -9.53 18.12
C VAL A 153 -13.60 -8.54 18.17
N ALA A 154 -14.04 -8.20 19.38
CA ALA A 154 -14.99 -7.14 19.63
C ALA A 154 -14.26 -5.79 19.65
N CYS A 155 -14.86 -4.73 19.09
CA CYS A 155 -14.21 -3.43 19.01
C CYS A 155 -15.18 -2.26 19.16
N ARG A 156 -14.65 -1.15 19.65
CA ARG A 156 -15.38 0.13 19.69
C ARG A 156 -15.32 0.85 18.35
N ARG A 157 -14.23 0.70 17.62
CA ARG A 157 -14.00 1.26 16.28
C ARG A 157 -13.31 0.23 15.40
N LEU A 158 -13.72 0.18 14.14
CA LEU A 158 -13.10 -0.64 13.10
C LEU A 158 -12.44 0.25 12.05
N VAL A 159 -11.17 -0.01 11.76
CA VAL A 159 -10.43 0.55 10.62
C VAL A 159 -10.29 -0.54 9.56
N VAL A 160 -10.85 -0.33 8.38
CA VAL A 160 -10.77 -1.25 7.26
C VAL A 160 -9.65 -0.79 6.32
N ALA A 161 -8.55 -1.52 6.32
CA ALA A 161 -7.32 -1.23 5.57
C ALA A 161 -6.82 -2.44 4.74
N ASP A 162 -7.72 -3.37 4.40
CA ASP A 162 -7.44 -4.63 3.69
C ASP A 162 -7.29 -4.46 2.16
N GLY A 163 -7.04 -3.22 1.70
CA GLY A 163 -6.58 -2.88 0.37
C GLY A 163 -7.69 -2.69 -0.68
N ALA A 164 -7.28 -2.55 -1.94
CA ALA A 164 -8.19 -2.20 -3.04
C ALA A 164 -9.33 -3.20 -3.23
N ARG A 165 -9.06 -4.48 -3.02
CA ARG A 165 -10.06 -5.57 -3.13
C ARG A 165 -10.72 -5.92 -1.79
N SER A 166 -10.80 -4.97 -0.87
CA SER A 166 -11.35 -5.14 0.49
C SER A 166 -12.59 -6.01 0.53
N GLN A 167 -12.48 -7.17 1.17
CA GLN A 167 -13.63 -8.03 1.45
C GLN A 167 -14.42 -7.52 2.64
N THR A 168 -13.73 -7.04 3.66
CA THR A 168 -14.33 -6.42 4.84
C THR A 168 -15.14 -5.19 4.46
N GLY A 169 -14.60 -4.32 3.60
CA GLY A 169 -15.32 -3.15 3.09
C GLY A 169 -16.59 -3.54 2.32
N ARG A 170 -16.54 -4.60 1.52
CA ARG A 170 -17.73 -5.10 0.80
C ARG A 170 -18.80 -5.62 1.75
N SER A 171 -18.44 -6.37 2.77
CA SER A 171 -19.39 -6.86 3.79
C SER A 171 -20.03 -5.72 4.59
N LEU A 172 -19.40 -4.55 4.59
CA LEU A 172 -19.91 -3.33 5.20
C LEU A 172 -20.73 -2.43 4.27
N GLY A 173 -20.91 -2.86 3.01
CA GLY A 173 -21.72 -2.13 2.04
C GLY A 173 -20.91 -1.28 1.05
N ARG A 174 -19.55 -1.36 1.06
CA ARG A 174 -18.77 -0.75 0.01
C ARG A 174 -19.11 -1.39 -1.34
N THR A 175 -19.57 -0.59 -2.27
CA THR A 175 -19.80 -1.01 -3.65
C THR A 175 -18.57 -0.69 -4.49
N TRP A 176 -18.27 -1.56 -5.43
CA TRP A 176 -17.29 -1.27 -6.48
C TRP A 176 -18.00 -0.49 -7.58
N HIS A 177 -17.51 0.70 -7.86
CA HIS A 177 -18.09 1.53 -8.92
C HIS A 177 -17.61 1.01 -10.28
N ARG A 178 -18.53 0.43 -11.06
CA ARG A 178 -18.24 -0.18 -12.37
C ARG A 178 -17.73 0.81 -13.40
N ASP A 179 -18.13 2.07 -13.29
CA ASP A 179 -17.76 3.13 -14.22
C ASP A 179 -16.53 3.91 -13.76
N THR A 180 -15.98 3.59 -12.59
CA THR A 180 -14.74 4.21 -12.10
C THR A 180 -13.54 3.52 -12.72
N ALA A 181 -12.60 4.32 -13.25
CA ALA A 181 -11.35 3.80 -13.76
C ALA A 181 -10.55 3.11 -12.64
N TYR A 182 -9.97 1.98 -12.95
CA TYR A 182 -9.01 1.27 -12.10
C TYR A 182 -7.73 0.99 -12.88
N GLY A 183 -6.61 0.93 -12.16
CA GLY A 183 -5.33 0.56 -12.75
C GLY A 183 -5.10 -0.94 -12.69
N VAL A 184 -4.62 -1.50 -13.80
CA VAL A 184 -4.03 -2.84 -13.85
C VAL A 184 -2.56 -2.66 -14.15
N ALA A 185 -1.68 -3.28 -13.36
CA ALA A 185 -0.25 -3.08 -13.48
C ALA A 185 0.52 -4.37 -13.21
N ALA A 186 1.66 -4.52 -13.89
CA ALA A 186 2.67 -5.52 -13.62
C ALA A 186 4.02 -4.84 -13.38
N ARG A 187 4.88 -5.46 -12.56
CA ARG A 187 6.22 -4.96 -12.30
C ARG A 187 7.20 -6.08 -12.00
N GLY A 188 8.47 -5.80 -12.21
CA GLY A 188 9.59 -6.62 -11.81
C GLY A 188 10.73 -5.79 -11.22
N TYR A 189 11.64 -6.45 -10.52
CA TYR A 189 12.90 -5.87 -10.11
C TYR A 189 13.98 -6.34 -11.08
N ILE A 190 14.77 -5.41 -11.59
CA ILE A 190 15.77 -5.67 -12.63
C ILE A 190 17.08 -5.02 -12.19
N GLY A 191 18.19 -5.76 -12.29
CA GLY A 191 19.54 -5.21 -12.11
C GLY A 191 19.82 -4.15 -13.17
N SER A 192 20.26 -2.96 -12.75
CA SER A 192 20.49 -1.84 -13.68
C SER A 192 21.41 -0.78 -13.07
N ASP A 193 22.28 -0.21 -13.90
CA ASP A 193 23.10 0.94 -13.55
C ASP A 193 22.23 2.19 -13.25
N ALA A 194 21.00 2.23 -13.75
CA ALA A 194 20.04 3.29 -13.45
C ALA A 194 19.54 3.28 -11.99
N THR A 195 19.99 2.35 -11.16
CA THR A 195 19.64 2.27 -9.73
C THR A 195 19.96 3.54 -8.93
N HIS A 196 20.90 4.37 -9.41
CA HIS A 196 21.29 5.64 -8.79
C HIS A 196 20.77 6.86 -9.52
N ASP A 197 19.91 6.69 -10.54
CA ASP A 197 19.27 7.83 -11.23
C ASP A 197 18.48 8.68 -10.22
N PRO A 198 18.71 9.99 -10.15
CA PRO A 198 18.01 10.84 -9.19
C PRO A 198 16.58 11.21 -9.60
N TRP A 199 16.01 10.56 -10.60
CA TRP A 199 14.66 10.81 -11.09
C TRP A 199 13.83 9.53 -11.13
N ILE A 200 12.59 9.63 -10.70
CA ILE A 200 11.57 8.63 -10.99
C ILE A 200 11.11 8.84 -12.43
N SER A 201 11.35 7.87 -13.29
CA SER A 201 10.99 7.97 -14.72
C SER A 201 9.61 7.39 -15.00
N SER A 202 8.79 8.14 -15.75
CA SER A 202 7.48 7.73 -16.25
C SER A 202 7.45 7.86 -17.76
N HIS A 203 7.11 6.79 -18.46
CA HIS A 203 7.01 6.70 -19.91
C HIS A 203 5.52 6.74 -20.28
N LEU A 204 5.06 7.89 -20.77
CA LEU A 204 3.65 8.22 -20.97
C LEU A 204 3.13 7.81 -22.37
N GLU A 205 4.01 7.39 -23.26
CA GLU A 205 3.68 6.99 -24.63
C GLU A 205 3.85 5.48 -24.77
N LEU A 206 2.91 4.73 -24.21
CA LEU A 206 2.78 3.30 -24.48
C LEU A 206 1.92 3.12 -25.72
N ARG A 207 2.34 2.26 -26.64
CA ARG A 207 1.60 1.96 -27.87
C ARG A 207 1.30 0.47 -27.96
N ASP A 208 0.15 0.15 -28.53
CA ASP A 208 -0.18 -1.22 -28.93
C ASP A 208 0.49 -1.61 -30.26
N GLU A 209 0.22 -2.82 -30.74
CA GLU A 209 0.76 -3.33 -32.00
C GLU A 209 0.29 -2.54 -33.24
N ALA A 210 -0.86 -1.87 -33.15
CA ALA A 210 -1.40 -1.00 -34.22
C ALA A 210 -0.77 0.40 -34.16
N GLY A 211 -0.01 0.73 -33.14
CA GLY A 211 0.61 2.04 -32.92
C GLY A 211 -0.27 3.03 -32.16
N ASP A 212 -1.44 2.62 -31.69
CA ASP A 212 -2.34 3.46 -30.93
C ASP A 212 -1.83 3.66 -29.49
N VAL A 213 -1.98 4.89 -28.97
CA VAL A 213 -1.55 5.22 -27.61
C VAL A 213 -2.48 4.61 -26.57
N LEU A 214 -1.92 3.84 -25.67
CA LEU A 214 -2.64 3.22 -24.57
C LEU A 214 -2.85 4.18 -23.38
N SER A 215 -3.99 4.07 -22.71
CA SER A 215 -4.28 4.81 -21.49
C SER A 215 -3.50 4.24 -20.31
N GLY A 216 -2.24 4.63 -20.16
CA GLY A 216 -1.36 4.12 -19.13
C GLY A 216 0.03 4.72 -19.18
N TYR A 217 0.94 4.13 -18.42
CA TYR A 217 2.35 4.51 -18.47
C TYR A 217 3.25 3.36 -18.00
N GLY A 218 4.50 3.38 -18.49
CA GLY A 218 5.59 2.59 -17.94
C GLY A 218 6.36 3.38 -16.91
N TRP A 219 7.04 2.71 -16.01
CA TRP A 219 7.91 3.38 -15.04
C TRP A 219 9.23 2.67 -14.83
N VAL A 220 10.24 3.46 -14.44
CA VAL A 220 11.53 2.99 -13.94
C VAL A 220 11.81 3.77 -12.67
N PHE A 221 11.79 3.08 -11.53
CA PHE A 221 12.01 3.67 -10.22
C PHE A 221 13.29 3.11 -9.60
N PRO A 222 14.32 3.94 -9.46
CA PRO A 222 15.61 3.55 -8.86
C PRO A 222 15.44 3.19 -7.39
N LEU A 223 16.04 2.07 -6.95
CA LEU A 223 15.99 1.62 -5.56
C LEU A 223 17.26 1.94 -4.77
N GLY A 224 18.37 2.20 -5.47
CA GLY A 224 19.66 2.53 -4.85
C GLY A 224 20.47 1.32 -4.36
N ASP A 225 20.02 0.11 -4.66
CA ASP A 225 20.60 -1.16 -4.20
C ASP A 225 21.17 -2.02 -5.35
N GLY A 226 21.38 -1.44 -6.52
CA GLY A 226 21.77 -2.15 -7.75
C GLY A 226 20.57 -2.55 -8.63
N THR A 227 19.34 -2.29 -8.18
CA THR A 227 18.13 -2.65 -8.91
C THR A 227 17.22 -1.44 -9.18
N VAL A 228 16.32 -1.61 -10.14
CA VAL A 228 15.20 -0.71 -10.41
C VAL A 228 13.89 -1.47 -10.34
N ASN A 229 12.83 -0.82 -9.88
CA ASN A 229 11.46 -1.30 -10.07
C ASN A 229 11.00 -0.84 -11.46
N LEU A 230 10.89 -1.78 -12.39
CA LEU A 230 10.38 -1.56 -13.74
C LEU A 230 8.96 -2.09 -13.84
N GLY A 231 8.06 -1.30 -14.36
CA GLY A 231 6.71 -1.77 -14.54
C GLY A 231 5.92 -1.00 -15.58
N VAL A 232 4.73 -1.50 -15.81
CA VAL A 232 3.76 -0.93 -16.73
C VAL A 232 2.36 -1.04 -16.13
N GLY A 233 1.56 -0.03 -16.34
CA GLY A 233 0.17 -0.03 -15.92
C GLY A 233 -0.72 0.66 -16.96
N THR A 234 -1.97 0.21 -17.00
CA THR A 234 -2.99 0.81 -17.85
C THR A 234 -4.24 1.09 -17.05
N LEU A 235 -5.01 2.09 -17.45
CA LEU A 235 -6.33 2.38 -16.92
C LEU A 235 -7.38 1.55 -17.64
N ALA A 236 -8.33 1.07 -16.91
CA ALA A 236 -9.47 0.31 -17.39
C ALA A 236 -10.73 0.67 -16.63
N THR A 237 -11.88 0.36 -17.23
CA THR A 237 -13.18 0.33 -16.55
C THR A 237 -13.84 -1.01 -16.83
N GLU A 238 -14.94 -1.36 -16.15
CA GLU A 238 -15.66 -2.59 -16.50
C GLU A 238 -16.22 -2.56 -17.93
N ARG A 239 -16.56 -1.37 -18.45
CA ARG A 239 -17.05 -1.20 -19.82
C ARG A 239 -15.93 -1.24 -20.86
N HIS A 240 -14.73 -0.80 -20.46
CA HIS A 240 -13.54 -0.77 -21.30
C HIS A 240 -12.40 -1.47 -20.54
N PRO A 241 -12.40 -2.82 -20.52
CA PRO A 241 -11.35 -3.57 -19.83
C PRO A 241 -10.00 -3.33 -20.49
N ALA A 242 -8.93 -3.49 -19.72
CA ALA A 242 -7.58 -3.36 -20.25
C ALA A 242 -7.32 -4.39 -21.36
N ALA A 243 -6.98 -3.92 -22.54
CA ALA A 243 -6.66 -4.76 -23.70
C ALA A 243 -5.19 -5.24 -23.70
N VAL A 244 -4.53 -5.25 -22.53
CA VAL A 244 -3.13 -5.62 -22.40
C VAL A 244 -2.97 -6.90 -21.59
N ASN A 245 -2.14 -7.82 -22.07
CA ASN A 245 -1.70 -8.98 -21.32
C ASN A 245 -0.47 -8.57 -20.49
N LEU A 246 -0.64 -8.52 -19.17
CA LEU A 246 0.44 -8.19 -18.23
C LEU A 246 1.16 -9.44 -17.66
N ARG A 247 1.06 -10.57 -18.36
CA ARG A 247 1.76 -11.81 -17.99
C ARG A 247 3.08 -11.93 -18.71
#